data_4cbe2dd22e6d0f3a8d3899fc78e2d9fa
#
_entry.id   4cbe2dd22e6d0f3a8d3899fc78e2d9fa
#
_cell.length_a   1.000
_cell.length_b   1.000
_cell.length_c   1.000
_cell.angle_alpha   90.00
_cell.angle_beta   90.00
_cell.angle_gamma   90.00
#
_symmetry.space_group_name_H-M   'P 1'
#
loop_
_entity.id
_entity.type
_entity.pdbx_description
1 polymer ?
#
loop_
_entity_poly.entity_id
_entity_poly.type
_entity_poly.pdbx_seq_one_letter_code
_entity_poly.pdbx_strand_id
1 'polypeptide(L)'
;DYKLVFVKNDKNTHNLIVCTLCGCYPRNILGAPPSWYKSFEYRSKAVYEPRQLLEEFGVNVGNKKIVVNDSDQRIRYFVIPEKPKEFEKLSDDELRSMITRDLIIGIKTLS
;
A
#
# COMPACT_ATOMS: atom_id res chain seq x y z
N ASP A 1 4.77 -16.55 12.68
CA ASP A 1 4.07 -16.86 11.41
C ASP A 1 2.82 -16.02 11.27
N TYR A 2 2.58 -15.52 10.07
CA TYR A 2 1.43 -14.69 9.77
C TYR A 2 0.86 -15.09 8.41
N LYS A 3 -0.42 -14.77 8.20
CA LYS A 3 -1.07 -14.94 6.92
C LYS A 3 -0.86 -13.70 6.08
N LEU A 4 -0.45 -13.88 4.82
CA LEU A 4 -0.30 -12.80 3.87
C LEU A 4 -1.58 -12.68 3.06
N VAL A 5 -2.16 -11.48 3.01
CA VAL A 5 -3.40 -11.21 2.28
C VAL A 5 -3.12 -10.16 1.22
N PHE A 6 -3.45 -10.49 -0.03
CA PHE A 6 -3.28 -9.58 -1.16
C PHE A 6 -4.58 -8.81 -1.39
N VAL A 7 -4.49 -7.49 -1.45
CA VAL A 7 -5.64 -6.63 -1.72
C VAL A 7 -5.37 -5.88 -3.03
N LYS A 8 -6.32 -5.93 -3.95
CA LYS A 8 -6.11 -5.45 -5.30
C LYS A 8 -6.72 -4.07 -5.50
N ASN A 9 -5.91 -3.15 -6.00
CA ASN A 9 -6.40 -1.87 -6.48
C ASN A 9 -7.04 -2.03 -7.84
N ASP A 10 -8.10 -1.26 -8.09
CA ASP A 10 -8.76 -1.23 -9.39
C ASP A 10 -9.24 0.20 -9.67
N LYS A 11 -10.05 0.37 -10.72
CA LYS A 11 -10.52 1.70 -11.09
C LYS A 11 -11.46 2.35 -10.06
N ASN A 12 -11.99 1.55 -9.13
CA ASN A 12 -12.94 2.03 -8.13
C ASN A 12 -12.37 2.09 -6.71
N THR A 13 -11.27 1.39 -6.47
CA THR A 13 -10.76 1.18 -5.12
C THR A 13 -9.25 1.36 -5.05
N HIS A 14 -8.80 2.10 -4.05
CA HIS A 14 -7.38 2.22 -3.69
C HIS A 14 -7.19 1.69 -2.28
N ASN A 15 -6.26 0.76 -2.09
CA ASN A 15 -5.96 0.16 -0.81
C ASN A 15 -4.75 0.84 -0.17
N LEU A 16 -4.82 1.04 1.13
CA LEU A 16 -3.74 1.60 1.94
C LEU A 16 -3.48 0.65 3.10
N ILE A 17 -2.22 0.41 3.41
CA ILE A 17 -1.83 -0.51 4.47
C ILE A 17 -1.31 0.26 5.67
N VAL A 18 -1.74 -0.15 6.86
CA VAL A 18 -1.28 0.41 8.12
C VAL A 18 -1.29 -0.70 9.18
N CYS A 19 -0.58 -0.49 10.28
CA CYS A 19 -0.79 -1.29 11.48
C CYS A 19 -0.95 -0.31 12.64
N THR A 20 -2.17 -0.23 13.20
CA THR A 20 -2.48 0.75 14.23
C THR A 20 -1.96 0.35 15.60
N LEU A 21 -1.63 -0.92 15.82
CA LEU A 21 -1.23 -1.42 17.12
C LEU A 21 0.28 -1.42 17.35
N CYS A 22 1.02 -2.07 16.47
CA CYS A 22 2.44 -2.33 16.72
C CYS A 22 3.36 -2.02 15.53
N GLY A 23 2.80 -1.61 14.39
CA GLY A 23 3.58 -1.37 13.20
C GLY A 23 3.98 -2.64 12.46
N CYS A 24 3.12 -3.66 12.50
CA CYS A 24 3.37 -4.95 11.84
C CYS A 24 3.55 -4.80 10.33
N TYR A 25 4.56 -5.49 9.80
CA TYR A 25 5.00 -5.36 8.42
C TYR A 25 5.55 -6.71 7.94
N PRO A 26 5.38 -7.08 6.67
CA PRO A 26 5.89 -8.37 6.18
C PRO A 26 7.40 -8.33 5.94
N ARG A 27 8.17 -8.31 7.02
CA ARG A 27 9.63 -8.17 6.99
C ARG A 27 10.32 -9.29 6.22
N ASN A 28 9.76 -10.49 6.26
CA ASN A 28 10.34 -11.65 5.58
C ASN A 28 10.43 -11.46 4.07
N ILE A 29 9.57 -10.60 3.52
CA ILE A 29 9.46 -10.38 2.07
C ILE A 29 10.02 -9.03 1.68
N LEU A 30 9.70 -7.98 2.46
CA LEU A 30 10.01 -6.59 2.10
C LEU A 30 11.20 -6.01 2.87
N GLY A 31 11.74 -6.74 3.85
CA GLY A 31 12.79 -6.21 4.69
C GLY A 31 12.25 -5.26 5.77
N ALA A 32 13.05 -4.31 6.20
CA ALA A 32 12.66 -3.38 7.25
C ALA A 32 11.62 -2.38 6.73
N PRO A 33 10.62 -2.00 7.55
CA PRO A 33 9.66 -0.97 7.13
C PRO A 33 10.33 0.40 7.07
N PRO A 34 9.74 1.34 6.31
CA PRO A 34 10.21 2.72 6.35
C PRO A 34 10.06 3.29 7.75
N SER A 35 10.93 4.24 8.09
CA SER A 35 10.94 4.81 9.44
C SER A 35 9.60 5.45 9.83
N TRP A 36 8.90 6.05 8.88
CA TRP A 36 7.62 6.73 9.13
C TRP A 36 6.46 5.76 9.33
N TYR A 37 6.58 4.50 8.86
CA TYR A 37 5.47 3.53 8.89
C TYR A 37 4.96 3.26 10.31
N LYS A 38 5.86 3.22 11.28
CA LYS A 38 5.52 2.98 12.69
C LYS A 38 5.16 4.25 13.46
N SER A 39 5.32 5.42 12.85
CA SER A 39 5.06 6.68 13.53
C SER A 39 3.59 6.80 13.92
N PHE A 40 3.34 7.46 15.04
CA PHE A 40 1.96 7.75 15.46
C PHE A 40 1.23 8.60 14.41
N GLU A 41 1.94 9.55 13.82
CA GLU A 41 1.37 10.43 12.82
C GLU A 41 0.86 9.65 11.60
N TYR A 42 1.67 8.74 11.04
CA TYR A 42 1.24 7.93 9.91
C TYR A 42 0.05 7.05 10.30
N ARG A 43 0.15 6.35 11.41
CA ARG A 43 -0.91 5.42 11.85
C ARG A 43 -2.22 6.13 12.09
N SER A 44 -2.17 7.30 12.71
CA SER A 44 -3.36 8.09 12.98
C SER A 44 -3.99 8.63 11.68
N LYS A 45 -3.20 9.24 10.81
CA LYS A 45 -3.70 9.80 9.56
C LYS A 45 -4.24 8.74 8.61
N ALA A 46 -3.60 7.57 8.57
CA ALA A 46 -4.07 6.48 7.71
C ALA A 46 -5.50 6.06 8.05
N VAL A 47 -5.87 6.12 9.32
CA VAL A 47 -7.20 5.72 9.77
C VAL A 47 -8.20 6.88 9.68
N TYR A 48 -7.82 8.07 10.12
CA TYR A 48 -8.76 9.18 10.24
C TYR A 48 -8.80 10.08 9.01
N GLU A 49 -7.71 10.21 8.28
CA GLU A 49 -7.59 11.11 7.14
C GLU A 49 -6.80 10.46 5.99
N PRO A 50 -7.24 9.27 5.52
CA PRO A 50 -6.45 8.54 4.52
C PRO A 50 -6.29 9.28 3.20
N ARG A 51 -7.30 10.00 2.76
CA ARG A 51 -7.21 10.76 1.50
C ARG A 51 -6.21 11.89 1.60
N GLN A 52 -6.21 12.61 2.71
CA GLN A 52 -5.25 13.68 2.95
C GLN A 52 -3.83 13.12 3.06
N LEU A 53 -3.67 11.98 3.74
CA LEU A 53 -2.37 11.32 3.84
C LEU A 53 -1.82 10.98 2.46
N LEU A 54 -2.65 10.42 1.58
CA LEU A 54 -2.24 10.09 0.22
C LEU A 54 -1.83 11.34 -0.56
N GLU A 55 -2.54 12.45 -0.40
CA GLU A 55 -2.18 13.72 -1.03
C GLU A 55 -0.81 14.20 -0.55
N GLU A 56 -0.50 14.03 0.73
CA GLU A 56 0.81 14.40 1.29
C GLU A 56 1.94 13.57 0.70
N PHE A 57 1.65 12.33 0.31
CA PHE A 57 2.61 11.47 -0.39
C PHE A 57 2.63 11.71 -1.90
N GLY A 58 1.82 12.64 -2.40
CA GLY A 58 1.77 12.95 -3.82
C GLY A 58 0.89 12.01 -4.63
N VAL A 59 -0.01 11.28 -3.98
CA VAL A 59 -0.91 10.33 -4.65
C VAL A 59 -2.31 10.94 -4.77
N ASN A 60 -2.78 11.07 -6.00
CA ASN A 60 -4.15 11.51 -6.27
C ASN A 60 -4.95 10.30 -6.77
N VAL A 61 -5.89 9.84 -5.95
CA VAL A 61 -6.72 8.69 -6.29
C VAL A 61 -8.08 9.09 -6.85
N GLY A 62 -8.33 10.38 -7.05
CA GLY A 62 -9.59 10.87 -7.62
C GLY A 62 -10.78 10.49 -6.77
N ASN A 63 -11.81 9.94 -7.40
CA ASN A 63 -13.05 9.56 -6.72
C ASN A 63 -13.04 8.11 -6.22
N LYS A 64 -11.91 7.44 -6.25
CA LYS A 64 -11.82 6.06 -5.78
C LYS A 64 -12.14 5.96 -4.30
N LYS A 65 -12.76 4.87 -3.91
CA LYS A 65 -12.93 4.52 -2.51
C LYS A 65 -11.57 4.15 -1.95
N ILE A 66 -11.25 4.65 -0.76
CA ILE A 66 -10.01 4.27 -0.08
C ILE A 66 -10.37 3.23 0.99
N VAL A 67 -9.73 2.07 0.89
CA VAL A 67 -9.89 0.99 1.88
C VAL A 67 -8.61 0.94 2.71
N VAL A 68 -8.75 1.17 4.00
CA VAL A 68 -7.62 1.12 4.93
C VAL A 68 -7.56 -0.30 5.51
N ASN A 69 -6.45 -0.97 5.27
CA ASN A 69 -6.22 -2.35 5.69
C ASN A 69 -5.28 -2.35 6.89
N ASP A 70 -5.80 -2.70 8.04
CA ASP A 70 -5.06 -2.66 9.30
C ASP A 70 -4.42 -4.03 9.56
N SER A 71 -3.13 -4.12 9.33
CA SER A 71 -2.35 -5.34 9.59
C SER A 71 -2.21 -5.59 11.09
N ASP A 72 -2.05 -6.84 11.46
CA ASP A 72 -1.78 -7.23 12.84
C ASP A 72 -0.78 -8.38 12.87
N GLN A 73 -0.58 -8.99 14.04
CA GLN A 73 0.40 -10.07 14.18
C GLN A 73 0.06 -11.31 13.37
N ARG A 74 -1.22 -11.50 13.05
CA ARG A 74 -1.70 -12.69 12.32
C ARG A 74 -1.86 -12.43 10.83
N ILE A 75 -2.16 -11.20 10.44
CA ILE A 75 -2.47 -10.84 9.06
C ILE A 75 -1.62 -9.66 8.63
N ARG A 76 -0.95 -9.82 7.48
CA ARG A 76 -0.19 -8.76 6.84
C ARG A 76 -0.72 -8.57 5.44
N TYR A 77 -0.96 -7.34 5.05
CA TYR A 77 -1.55 -7.01 3.76
C TYR A 77 -0.51 -6.54 2.75
N PHE A 78 -0.72 -6.92 1.51
CA PHE A 78 0.04 -6.45 0.34
C PHE A 78 -0.93 -5.82 -0.64
N VAL A 79 -0.63 -4.61 -1.11
CA VAL A 79 -1.40 -3.99 -2.18
C VAL A 79 -0.88 -4.52 -3.52
N ILE A 80 -1.80 -5.00 -4.36
CA ILE A 80 -1.50 -5.26 -5.76
C ILE A 80 -1.94 -4.00 -6.51
N PRO A 81 -0.99 -3.22 -7.07
CA PRO A 81 -1.33 -1.97 -7.71
C PRO A 81 -2.11 -2.17 -9.00
N GLU A 82 -2.93 -1.19 -9.34
CA GLU A 82 -3.62 -1.18 -10.62
C GLU A 82 -2.61 -0.96 -11.74
N LYS A 83 -2.68 -1.80 -12.79
CA LYS A 83 -1.79 -1.72 -13.93
C LYS A 83 -2.41 -0.79 -14.99
N PRO A 84 -1.78 0.36 -15.31
CA PRO A 84 -2.28 1.22 -16.37
C PRO A 84 -2.26 0.51 -17.73
N LYS A 85 -3.15 0.92 -18.62
CA LYS A 85 -3.25 0.30 -19.95
C LYS A 85 -1.97 0.38 -20.75
N GLU A 86 -1.23 1.48 -20.63
CA GLU A 86 0.03 1.66 -21.32
C GLU A 86 1.10 0.66 -20.89
N PHE A 87 0.88 -0.05 -19.78
CA PHE A 87 1.81 -1.04 -19.27
C PHE A 87 1.48 -2.45 -19.73
N GLU A 88 0.40 -2.65 -20.49
CA GLU A 88 0.00 -3.99 -20.94
C GLU A 88 1.05 -4.67 -21.82
N LYS A 89 1.86 -3.87 -22.52
CA LYS A 89 2.90 -4.38 -23.42
C LYS A 89 4.21 -4.71 -22.72
N LEU A 90 4.30 -4.41 -21.42
CA LEU A 90 5.53 -4.68 -20.67
C LEU A 90 5.61 -6.15 -20.29
N SER A 91 6.82 -6.69 -20.30
CA SER A 91 7.07 -8.06 -19.84
C SER A 91 6.88 -8.15 -18.33
N ASP A 92 6.73 -9.37 -17.82
CA ASP A 92 6.63 -9.60 -16.38
C ASP A 92 7.86 -9.10 -15.64
N ASP A 93 9.06 -9.25 -16.24
CA ASP A 93 10.30 -8.78 -15.63
C ASP A 93 10.34 -7.26 -15.55
N GLU A 94 9.87 -6.57 -16.59
CA GLU A 94 9.80 -5.12 -16.59
C GLU A 94 8.82 -4.61 -15.53
N LEU A 95 7.67 -5.28 -15.39
CA LEU A 95 6.67 -4.93 -14.37
C LEU A 95 7.22 -5.15 -12.97
N ARG A 96 7.92 -6.28 -12.74
CA ARG A 96 8.51 -6.57 -11.43
C ARG A 96 9.52 -5.51 -11.01
N SER A 97 10.31 -4.99 -11.93
CA SER A 97 11.29 -3.96 -11.62
C SER A 97 10.64 -2.65 -11.17
N MET A 98 9.37 -2.44 -11.50
CA MET A 98 8.62 -1.25 -11.13
C MET A 98 7.91 -1.39 -9.79
N ILE A 99 7.80 -2.62 -9.25
CA ILE A 99 7.14 -2.86 -7.96
C ILE A 99 8.09 -2.49 -6.83
N THR A 100 7.66 -1.55 -6.02
CA THR A 100 8.44 -1.05 -4.89
C THR A 100 7.67 -1.23 -3.59
N ARG A 101 8.37 -1.08 -2.47
CA ARG A 101 7.78 -1.10 -1.14
C ARG A 101 6.60 -0.11 -1.05
N ASP A 102 6.77 1.08 -1.60
CA ASP A 102 5.76 2.13 -1.51
C ASP A 102 4.49 1.78 -2.28
N LEU A 103 4.62 1.08 -3.42
CA LEU A 103 3.45 0.56 -4.14
C LEU A 103 2.71 -0.47 -3.31
N ILE A 104 3.43 -1.33 -2.62
CA ILE A 104 2.85 -2.42 -1.82
C ILE A 104 2.16 -1.90 -0.56
N ILE A 105 2.63 -0.80 0.01
CA ILE A 105 1.97 -0.13 1.14
C ILE A 105 0.74 0.65 0.66
N GLY A 106 0.73 1.06 -0.58
CA GLY A 106 -0.39 1.81 -1.15
C GLY A 106 -0.20 3.32 -1.13
N ILE A 107 1.01 3.81 -0.86
CA ILE A 107 1.31 5.25 -0.87
C ILE A 107 1.89 5.74 -2.19
N LYS A 108 1.81 4.91 -3.22
CA LYS A 108 2.25 5.24 -4.57
C LYS A 108 1.42 4.46 -5.58
N THR A 109 1.34 4.94 -6.80
CA THR A 109 0.69 4.25 -7.91
C THR A 109 1.64 4.11 -9.08
N LEU A 110 1.30 3.22 -10.03
CA LEU A 110 2.11 3.01 -11.24
C LEU A 110 1.87 4.09 -12.30
N SER A 111 0.81 4.85 -12.15
CA SER A 111 0.47 5.92 -13.10
C SER A 111 1.15 7.23 -12.78
#